data_cf62b4824820f770d5037f9cbbc28864
#
_entry.id   cf62b4824820f770d5037f9cbbc28864
#
_cell.length_a   1.000
_cell.length_b   1.000
_cell.length_c   1.000
_cell.angle_alpha   90.00
_cell.angle_beta   90.00
_cell.angle_gamma   90.00
#
_symmetry.space_group_name_H-M   'P 1'
#
loop_
_entity.id
_entity.type
_entity.pdbx_description
1 polymer ?
#
loop_
_entity_poly.entity_id
_entity_poly.type
_entity_poly.pdbx_seq_one_letter_code
_entity_poly.pdbx_strand_id
1 'polypeptide(L)'
;MAKMRFLLVCCVLPLFVIVRSKRWDYVDLYQVAVKDDSGYERERLERLRYRRKRVGEPCLNSDECRRNLCCSKHGGTRTCKRRARLCEECTEDQVKGGYYMEHCPCRWRKADCFVLPGERFGICLRERR
;
A
#
# COMPACT_ATOMS: atom_id res chain seq x y z
N MET A 1 28.69 52.62 -18.22
CA MET A 1 27.49 51.98 -17.64
C MET A 1 26.73 51.07 -18.61
N ALA A 2 26.94 51.14 -19.92
CA ALA A 2 26.27 50.26 -20.89
C ALA A 2 26.83 48.83 -21.00
N LYS A 3 28.12 48.64 -20.71
CA LYS A 3 28.78 47.30 -20.83
C LYS A 3 28.38 46.29 -19.75
N MET A 4 27.94 46.77 -18.58
CA MET A 4 27.57 45.88 -17.47
C MET A 4 26.14 45.28 -17.60
N ARG A 5 25.25 45.95 -18.35
CA ARG A 5 23.89 45.45 -18.63
C ARG A 5 23.86 44.35 -19.67
N PHE A 6 24.81 44.31 -20.60
CA PHE A 6 24.89 43.29 -21.64
C PHE A 6 25.38 41.93 -21.10
N LEU A 7 26.25 41.92 -20.10
CA LEU A 7 26.74 40.68 -19.48
C LEU A 7 25.67 39.96 -18.65
N LEU A 8 24.76 40.70 -18.03
CA LEU A 8 23.66 40.10 -17.24
C LEU A 8 22.60 39.41 -18.13
N VAL A 9 22.34 39.96 -19.33
CA VAL A 9 21.39 39.37 -20.26
C VAL A 9 21.91 38.04 -20.86
N CYS A 10 23.22 37.95 -21.12
CA CYS A 10 23.81 36.71 -21.66
C CYS A 10 23.87 35.57 -20.64
N CYS A 11 23.90 35.86 -19.35
CA CYS A 11 23.94 34.83 -18.30
C CYS A 11 22.53 34.26 -17.97
N VAL A 12 21.48 35.04 -18.18
CA VAL A 12 20.11 34.60 -17.85
C VAL A 12 19.49 33.74 -18.96
N LEU A 13 19.81 34.04 -20.22
CA LEU A 13 19.28 33.28 -21.36
C LEU A 13 19.67 31.80 -21.40
N PRO A 14 20.93 31.38 -21.12
CA PRO A 14 21.27 29.97 -21.10
C PRO A 14 20.63 29.21 -19.95
N LEU A 15 20.36 29.85 -18.82
CA LEU A 15 19.66 29.23 -17.70
C LEU A 15 18.18 28.92 -18.04
N PHE A 16 17.52 29.78 -18.79
CA PHE A 16 16.14 29.53 -19.24
C PHE A 16 16.05 28.42 -20.29
N VAL A 17 17.06 28.28 -21.16
CA VAL A 17 17.10 27.21 -22.17
C VAL A 17 17.37 25.85 -21.50
N ILE A 18 18.25 25.80 -20.49
CA ILE A 18 18.56 24.56 -19.76
C ILE A 18 17.34 24.07 -18.94
N VAL A 19 16.56 24.96 -18.36
CA VAL A 19 15.34 24.59 -17.60
C VAL A 19 14.23 24.10 -18.53
N ARG A 20 14.14 24.60 -19.76
CA ARG A 20 13.14 24.12 -20.73
C ARG A 20 13.49 22.75 -21.34
N SER A 21 14.75 22.43 -21.54
CA SER A 21 15.13 21.15 -22.16
C SER A 21 14.91 19.95 -21.23
N LYS A 22 15.07 20.10 -19.91
CA LYS A 22 14.85 18.99 -18.94
C LYS A 22 13.38 18.60 -18.73
N ARG A 23 12.42 19.43 -19.16
CA ARG A 23 11.00 19.15 -18.98
C ARG A 23 10.39 18.27 -20.08
N TRP A 24 11.06 18.13 -21.21
CA TRP A 24 10.57 17.33 -22.34
C TRP A 24 11.03 15.88 -22.27
N ASP A 25 12.22 15.60 -21.71
CA ASP A 25 12.76 14.23 -21.63
C ASP A 25 11.96 13.34 -20.66
N TYR A 26 11.29 13.93 -19.67
CA TYR A 26 10.50 13.14 -18.70
C TYR A 26 9.14 12.69 -19.27
N VAL A 27 8.56 13.46 -20.18
CA VAL A 27 7.25 13.13 -20.78
C VAL A 27 7.39 12.05 -21.85
N ASP A 28 8.49 12.05 -22.61
CA ASP A 28 8.72 11.06 -23.67
C ASP A 28 9.04 9.66 -23.12
N LEU A 29 9.77 9.57 -22.00
CA LEU A 29 10.02 8.28 -21.33
C LEU A 29 8.76 7.62 -20.79
N TYR A 30 7.74 8.41 -20.39
CA TYR A 30 6.48 7.86 -19.90
C TYR A 30 5.56 7.39 -21.02
N GLN A 31 5.65 7.99 -22.21
CA GLN A 31 4.82 7.60 -23.36
C GLN A 31 5.39 6.40 -24.14
N VAL A 32 6.70 6.18 -24.12
CA VAL A 32 7.33 5.01 -24.77
C VAL A 32 7.03 3.72 -24.02
N ALA A 33 6.90 3.78 -22.67
CA ALA A 33 6.55 2.61 -21.85
C ALA A 33 5.10 2.10 -22.03
N VAL A 34 4.22 2.89 -22.66
CA VAL A 34 2.81 2.53 -22.88
C VAL A 34 2.56 1.90 -24.26
N LYS A 35 3.52 1.93 -25.16
CA LYS A 35 3.32 1.57 -26.58
C LYS A 35 3.45 0.08 -26.93
N ASP A 36 3.95 -0.76 -26.00
CA ASP A 36 4.21 -2.19 -26.28
C ASP A 36 3.31 -3.15 -25.48
N ASP A 37 2.22 -2.65 -24.91
CA ASP A 37 1.34 -3.50 -24.15
C ASP A 37 0.21 -4.02 -25.03
N SER A 38 0.34 -5.26 -25.50
CA SER A 38 -0.78 -5.97 -26.07
C SER A 38 -1.89 -6.02 -25.03
N GLY A 39 -3.11 -5.60 -25.36
CA GLY A 39 -4.23 -5.49 -24.41
C GLY A 39 -4.47 -6.77 -23.57
N TYR A 40 -3.96 -7.90 -24.01
CA TYR A 40 -3.97 -9.18 -23.33
C TYR A 40 -3.06 -9.24 -22.09
N GLU A 41 -1.84 -8.70 -22.15
CA GLU A 41 -0.92 -8.64 -21.00
C GLU A 41 -1.45 -7.70 -19.92
N ARG A 42 -2.04 -6.59 -20.33
CA ARG A 42 -2.67 -5.63 -19.41
C ARG A 42 -3.85 -6.24 -18.66
N GLU A 43 -4.75 -6.92 -19.36
CA GLU A 43 -5.89 -7.59 -18.76
C GLU A 43 -5.46 -8.75 -17.84
N ARG A 44 -4.41 -9.48 -18.21
CA ARG A 44 -3.80 -10.53 -17.37
C ARG A 44 -3.20 -9.95 -16.08
N LEU A 45 -2.45 -8.85 -16.17
CA LEU A 45 -1.86 -8.16 -15.03
C LEU A 45 -2.93 -7.56 -14.11
N GLU A 46 -4.01 -7.01 -14.67
CA GLU A 46 -5.17 -6.54 -13.89
C GLU A 46 -5.87 -7.70 -13.18
N ARG A 47 -6.10 -8.82 -13.84
CA ARG A 47 -6.66 -10.02 -13.20
C ARG A 47 -5.76 -10.56 -12.09
N LEU A 48 -4.43 -10.53 -12.24
CA LEU A 48 -3.48 -10.92 -11.21
C LEU A 48 -3.46 -9.93 -10.04
N ARG A 49 -3.55 -8.62 -10.30
CA ARG A 49 -3.71 -7.58 -9.27
C ARG A 49 -5.03 -7.71 -8.51
N TYR A 50 -6.10 -8.07 -9.18
CA TYR A 50 -7.43 -8.25 -8.59
C TYR A 50 -7.62 -9.60 -7.88
N ARG A 51 -6.71 -10.55 -8.07
CA ARG A 51 -6.76 -11.83 -7.38
C ARG A 51 -6.42 -11.65 -5.92
N ARG A 52 -7.45 -11.61 -5.09
CA ARG A 52 -7.27 -11.55 -3.64
C ARG A 52 -6.48 -12.75 -3.13
N LYS A 53 -5.48 -12.47 -2.34
CA LYS A 53 -4.49 -13.42 -1.81
C LYS A 53 -5.13 -14.41 -0.83
N ARG A 54 -4.60 -15.63 -0.85
CA ARG A 54 -5.02 -16.73 0.01
C ARG A 54 -4.24 -16.73 1.32
N VAL A 55 -4.62 -17.63 2.24
CA VAL A 55 -3.90 -17.86 3.50
C VAL A 55 -2.45 -18.25 3.20
N GLY A 56 -1.51 -17.60 3.90
CA GLY A 56 -0.07 -17.83 3.77
C GLY A 56 0.60 -16.99 2.66
N GLU A 57 -0.15 -16.40 1.72
CA GLU A 57 0.43 -15.56 0.69
C GLU A 57 0.89 -14.21 1.27
N PRO A 58 2.05 -13.66 0.82
CA PRO A 58 2.57 -12.39 1.30
C PRO A 58 1.65 -11.23 0.94
N CYS A 59 1.45 -10.29 1.85
CA CYS A 59 0.57 -9.14 1.69
C CYS A 59 1.21 -7.83 2.18
N LEU A 60 0.76 -6.72 1.64
CA LEU A 60 1.11 -5.38 2.12
C LEU A 60 0.03 -4.83 3.07
N ASN A 61 -1.23 -5.07 2.74
CA ASN A 61 -2.39 -4.64 3.50
C ASN A 61 -3.52 -5.70 3.44
N SER A 62 -4.54 -5.51 4.26
CA SER A 62 -5.67 -6.46 4.39
C SER A 62 -6.60 -6.50 3.17
N ASP A 63 -6.62 -5.44 2.34
CA ASP A 63 -7.46 -5.39 1.14
C ASP A 63 -6.98 -6.34 0.05
N GLU A 64 -5.70 -6.69 0.08
CA GLU A 64 -5.13 -7.69 -0.82
C GLU A 64 -5.57 -9.12 -0.46
N CYS A 65 -5.95 -9.36 0.78
CA CYS A 65 -6.39 -10.66 1.25
C CYS A 65 -7.87 -10.93 0.94
N ARG A 66 -8.27 -12.21 0.83
CA ARG A 66 -9.68 -12.59 0.66
C ARG A 66 -10.53 -12.09 1.85
N ARG A 67 -11.84 -11.91 1.64
CA ARG A 67 -12.78 -11.28 2.60
C ARG A 67 -12.71 -11.81 4.04
N ASN A 68 -12.42 -13.09 4.24
CA ASN A 68 -12.36 -13.71 5.56
C ASN A 68 -10.94 -13.77 6.14
N LEU A 69 -10.00 -13.03 5.53
CA LEU A 69 -8.60 -12.96 5.91
C LEU A 69 -8.25 -11.54 6.29
N CYS A 70 -7.13 -11.38 6.95
CA CYS A 70 -6.44 -10.12 7.18
C CYS A 70 -4.97 -10.27 6.84
N CYS A 71 -4.30 -9.16 6.58
CA CYS A 71 -2.85 -9.11 6.49
C CYS A 71 -2.29 -8.97 7.91
N SER A 72 -1.52 -9.94 8.39
CA SER A 72 -0.91 -9.93 9.71
C SER A 72 0.61 -10.05 9.60
N LYS A 73 1.32 -9.23 10.40
CA LYS A 73 2.77 -9.26 10.50
C LYS A 73 3.17 -10.14 11.68
N HIS A 74 3.92 -11.19 11.40
CA HIS A 74 4.50 -12.07 12.40
C HIS A 74 5.98 -12.33 12.07
N GLY A 75 6.88 -12.20 13.03
CA GLY A 75 8.30 -12.48 12.83
C GLY A 75 8.95 -11.67 11.68
N GLY A 76 8.51 -10.43 11.44
CA GLY A 76 9.03 -9.58 10.38
C GLY A 76 8.35 -9.72 9.02
N THR A 77 7.63 -10.80 8.74
CA THR A 77 6.91 -11.03 7.48
C THR A 77 5.42 -10.73 7.60
N ARG A 78 4.81 -10.28 6.49
CA ARG A 78 3.37 -10.04 6.41
C ARG A 78 2.73 -11.08 5.52
N THR A 79 1.75 -11.79 6.05
CA THR A 79 1.01 -12.83 5.31
C THR A 79 -0.48 -12.74 5.59
N CYS A 80 -1.29 -13.17 4.62
CA CYS A 80 -2.73 -13.28 4.81
C CYS A 80 -3.02 -14.43 5.79
N LYS A 81 -3.69 -14.11 6.89
CA LYS A 81 -4.13 -15.07 7.92
C LYS A 81 -5.64 -15.07 8.04
N ARG A 82 -6.20 -16.13 8.62
CA ARG A 82 -7.64 -16.20 8.93
C ARG A 82 -7.98 -15.24 10.06
N ARG A 83 -9.15 -14.62 9.98
CA ARG A 83 -9.69 -13.84 11.10
C ARG A 83 -9.98 -14.75 12.27
N ALA A 84 -9.75 -14.23 13.48
CA ALA A 84 -9.91 -14.96 14.73
C ALA A 84 -11.35 -15.42 14.95
N ARG A 85 -11.53 -16.64 15.44
CA ARG A 85 -12.82 -17.19 15.86
C ARG A 85 -13.10 -16.81 17.30
N LEU A 86 -14.29 -17.14 17.78
CA LEU A 86 -14.61 -16.99 19.20
C LEU A 86 -13.61 -17.78 20.04
N CYS A 87 -13.15 -17.18 21.14
CA CYS A 87 -12.13 -17.69 22.06
C CYS A 87 -10.71 -17.82 21.47
N GLU A 88 -10.46 -17.30 20.27
CA GLU A 88 -9.12 -17.17 19.72
C GLU A 88 -8.52 -15.80 19.98
N GLU A 89 -7.20 -15.71 20.00
CA GLU A 89 -6.46 -14.46 20.14
C GLU A 89 -6.70 -13.52 18.96
N CYS A 90 -6.84 -12.22 19.26
CA CYS A 90 -7.15 -11.19 18.29
C CYS A 90 -6.40 -9.89 18.56
N THR A 91 -6.34 -9.05 17.54
CA THR A 91 -5.87 -7.66 17.61
C THR A 91 -6.97 -6.76 17.05
N GLU A 92 -7.36 -5.73 17.80
CA GLU A 92 -8.40 -4.79 17.36
C GLU A 92 -7.84 -3.73 16.42
N ASP A 93 -6.69 -3.15 16.79
CA ASP A 93 -6.12 -2.00 16.11
C ASP A 93 -5.36 -2.38 14.84
N GLN A 94 -5.79 -1.80 13.73
CA GLN A 94 -5.08 -1.87 12.47
C GLN A 94 -3.94 -0.83 12.45
N VAL A 95 -2.73 -1.26 12.13
CA VAL A 95 -1.57 -0.39 12.00
C VAL A 95 -1.71 0.49 10.75
N LYS A 96 -1.14 1.71 10.78
CA LYS A 96 -0.97 2.54 9.58
C LYS A 96 -0.29 1.71 8.48
N GLY A 97 -0.96 1.55 7.34
CA GLY A 97 -0.53 0.64 6.28
C GLY A 97 -1.42 -0.58 6.10
N GLY A 98 -2.50 -0.70 6.87
CA GLY A 98 -3.60 -1.62 6.60
C GLY A 98 -3.34 -3.07 6.97
N TYR A 99 -2.44 -3.34 7.92
CA TYR A 99 -2.17 -4.68 8.43
C TYR A 99 -2.31 -4.74 9.96
N TYR A 100 -2.34 -5.95 10.52
CA TYR A 100 -2.43 -6.20 11.96
C TYR A 100 -1.12 -6.77 12.50
N MET A 101 -0.86 -6.54 13.79
CA MET A 101 0.30 -7.14 14.47
C MET A 101 -0.11 -8.48 15.06
N GLU A 102 0.66 -9.53 14.75
CA GLU A 102 0.53 -10.89 15.25
C GLU A 102 -0.79 -11.59 14.91
N HIS A 103 -1.94 -11.06 15.36
CA HIS A 103 -3.27 -11.65 15.24
C HIS A 103 -4.21 -10.83 14.36
N CYS A 104 -5.16 -11.48 13.73
CA CYS A 104 -6.24 -10.85 12.97
C CYS A 104 -7.40 -10.44 13.88
N PRO A 105 -8.23 -9.46 13.47
CA PRO A 105 -9.45 -9.14 14.20
C PRO A 105 -10.47 -10.29 14.14
N CYS A 106 -11.49 -10.19 14.98
CA CYS A 106 -12.56 -11.17 15.05
C CYS A 106 -13.29 -11.33 13.71
N ARG A 107 -13.64 -12.57 13.39
CA ARG A 107 -14.34 -12.91 12.14
C ARG A 107 -15.80 -12.47 12.13
N TRP A 108 -16.48 -12.56 13.27
CA TRP A 108 -17.91 -12.32 13.39
C TRP A 108 -18.17 -10.86 13.69
N ARG A 109 -19.17 -10.25 13.02
CA ARG A 109 -19.56 -8.86 13.23
C ARG A 109 -20.11 -8.57 14.65
N LYS A 110 -20.57 -9.61 15.36
CA LYS A 110 -21.09 -9.53 16.71
C LYS A 110 -20.09 -10.05 17.76
N ALA A 111 -18.83 -10.10 17.41
CA ALA A 111 -17.75 -10.47 18.30
C ALA A 111 -16.72 -9.36 18.31
N ASP A 112 -16.37 -8.94 19.52
CA ASP A 112 -15.37 -7.93 19.77
C ASP A 112 -14.08 -8.56 20.28
N CYS A 113 -12.96 -7.92 19.99
CA CYS A 113 -11.67 -8.31 20.52
C CYS A 113 -11.52 -7.68 21.91
N PHE A 114 -11.73 -8.47 22.95
CA PHE A 114 -11.61 -7.99 24.31
C PHE A 114 -10.16 -8.03 24.77
N VAL A 115 -9.54 -6.86 24.90
CA VAL A 115 -8.16 -6.69 25.33
C VAL A 115 -8.15 -6.25 26.79
N LEU A 116 -7.45 -6.99 27.64
CA LEU A 116 -7.28 -6.62 29.06
C LEU A 116 -6.29 -5.45 29.19
N PRO A 117 -6.47 -4.55 30.19
CA PRO A 117 -5.52 -3.49 30.45
C PRO A 117 -4.09 -4.02 30.63
N GLY A 118 -3.14 -3.49 29.82
CA GLY A 118 -1.74 -3.91 29.86
C GLY A 118 -1.39 -5.08 28.93
N GLU A 119 -2.37 -5.76 28.32
CA GLU A 119 -2.14 -6.80 27.32
C GLU A 119 -2.04 -6.22 25.91
N ARG A 120 -1.26 -6.86 25.06
CA ARG A 120 -1.08 -6.47 23.66
C ARG A 120 -2.12 -7.10 22.73
N PHE A 121 -2.71 -8.19 23.14
CA PHE A 121 -3.64 -9.00 22.36
C PHE A 121 -4.86 -9.30 23.22
N GLY A 122 -5.99 -9.45 22.57
CA GLY A 122 -7.26 -9.78 23.19
C GLY A 122 -7.74 -11.17 22.80
N ILE A 123 -8.94 -11.48 23.28
CA ILE A 123 -9.68 -12.70 22.95
C ILE A 123 -10.98 -12.30 22.27
N CYS A 124 -11.33 -12.95 21.16
CA CYS A 124 -12.61 -12.74 20.49
C CYS A 124 -13.76 -13.26 21.36
N LEU A 125 -14.57 -12.37 21.88
CA LEU A 125 -15.76 -12.70 22.67
C LEU A 125 -17.02 -12.22 21.95
N ARG A 126 -18.14 -12.91 22.21
CA ARG A 126 -19.44 -12.49 21.70
C ARG A 126 -19.93 -11.30 22.53
N GLU A 127 -20.33 -10.22 21.87
CA GLU A 127 -20.98 -9.09 22.53
C GLU A 127 -22.24 -9.59 23.28
N ARG A 128 -22.28 -9.38 24.59
CA ARG A 128 -23.50 -9.59 25.37
C ARG A 128 -24.38 -8.36 25.18
N ARG A 129 -25.53 -8.56 24.58
CA ARG A 129 -26.62 -7.56 24.60
C ARG A 129 -27.26 -7.54 25.96
#